data_da710af37f7c96ff7e87b4dca7c009b2
#
_entry.id   da710af37f7c96ff7e87b4dca7c009b2
#
_cell.length_a   1.000
_cell.length_b   1.000
_cell.length_c   1.000
_cell.angle_alpha   90.00
_cell.angle_beta   90.00
_cell.angle_gamma   90.00
#
_symmetry.space_group_name_H-M   'P 1'
#
loop_
_entity.id
_entity.type
_entity.pdbx_description
1 polymer ?
#
loop_
_entity_poly.entity_id
_entity_poly.type
_entity_poly.pdbx_seq_one_letter_code
_entity_poly.pdbx_strand_id
1 'polypeptide(L)'
;MAFEDILVSLTTYPERTRLSAIEDAVSLAVAHESRVSAIACEVRVAAPASPIGSALLNVPALVAAELKKSALAAEQALSEFQKTAERNEVFQETILERCTTSQFPDLVIDYARLRDMTIVPMPDTDTVERWLAESLIFGSGRPSIVLPDRPRWSKAVALDIAVVAWDFSRQASRAVADALPILKKAKQVFVLTVTNEKVLSGGRSGAELAKYLARHGMDVVLDEVDAAGRDIGTVLESHVALRDADILVMGAYGHSRFREFVLGGATRSMLARPPVPVFLSH
;
A
#
# COMPACT_ATOMS: atom_id res chain seq x y z
N MET A 1 2.87 16.04 11.83
CA MET A 1 1.51 15.64 12.28
C MET A 1 1.57 14.12 12.42
N ALA A 2 0.95 13.54 13.44
CA ALA A 2 0.77 12.09 13.53
C ALA A 2 -0.32 11.65 12.55
N PHE A 3 -0.39 10.37 12.23
CA PHE A 3 -1.57 9.81 11.58
C PHE A 3 -2.63 9.59 12.66
N GLU A 4 -3.81 10.15 12.49
CA GLU A 4 -4.92 10.03 13.46
C GLU A 4 -5.92 8.97 13.01
N ASP A 5 -6.15 8.86 11.69
CA ASP A 5 -7.19 8.02 11.10
C ASP A 5 -6.67 7.27 9.88
N ILE A 6 -6.64 5.94 9.99
CA ILE A 6 -6.14 5.03 8.95
C ILE A 6 -7.30 4.21 8.41
N LEU A 7 -7.37 4.07 7.07
CA LEU A 7 -8.31 3.18 6.40
C LEU A 7 -7.61 1.89 5.98
N VAL A 8 -8.22 0.75 6.24
CA VAL A 8 -7.79 -0.55 5.72
C VAL A 8 -8.80 -1.00 4.66
N SER A 9 -8.32 -1.24 3.44
CA SER A 9 -9.15 -1.80 2.38
C SER A 9 -9.09 -3.33 2.43
N LEU A 10 -10.26 -3.96 2.63
CA LEU A 10 -10.40 -5.41 2.71
C LEU A 10 -11.04 -5.94 1.44
N THR A 11 -10.33 -6.80 0.72
CA THR A 11 -10.85 -7.50 -0.45
C THR A 11 -11.72 -8.68 -0.02
N THR A 12 -12.81 -8.90 -0.74
CA THR A 12 -13.80 -9.96 -0.46
C THR A 12 -14.01 -10.89 -1.63
N TYR A 13 -13.49 -10.51 -2.81
CA TYR A 13 -13.64 -11.24 -4.06
C TYR A 13 -12.46 -10.94 -5.00
N PRO A 14 -11.92 -11.92 -5.75
CA PRO A 14 -12.31 -13.37 -5.75
C PRO A 14 -11.90 -14.11 -4.49
N GLU A 15 -10.88 -13.63 -3.79
CA GLU A 15 -10.39 -14.16 -2.50
C GLU A 15 -10.52 -13.09 -1.41
N ARG A 16 -10.69 -13.56 -0.20
CA ARG A 16 -10.81 -12.70 0.97
C ARG A 16 -9.43 -12.35 1.53
N THR A 17 -9.25 -11.09 1.96
CA THR A 17 -8.08 -10.68 2.75
C THR A 17 -7.88 -11.62 3.93
N ARG A 18 -6.66 -12.12 4.12
CA ARG A 18 -6.32 -13.07 5.18
C ARG A 18 -6.30 -12.38 6.54
N LEU A 19 -6.61 -13.15 7.58
CA LEU A 19 -6.58 -12.65 8.96
C LEU A 19 -5.21 -12.11 9.35
N SER A 20 -4.11 -12.75 8.94
CA SER A 20 -2.75 -12.26 9.20
C SER A 20 -2.50 -10.86 8.65
N ALA A 21 -2.98 -10.57 7.45
CA ALA A 21 -2.86 -9.24 6.85
C ALA A 21 -3.72 -8.18 7.56
N ILE A 22 -4.87 -8.59 8.10
CA ILE A 22 -5.71 -7.73 8.97
C ILE A 22 -4.97 -7.44 10.27
N GLU A 23 -4.38 -8.45 10.89
CA GLU A 23 -3.59 -8.30 12.13
C GLU A 23 -2.38 -7.40 11.92
N ASP A 24 -1.67 -7.54 10.80
CA ASP A 24 -0.53 -6.69 10.44
C ASP A 24 -0.97 -5.23 10.21
N ALA A 25 -2.10 -5.00 9.54
CA ALA A 25 -2.64 -3.66 9.32
C ALA A 25 -3.04 -2.97 10.64
N VAL A 26 -3.71 -3.71 11.54
CA VAL A 26 -4.07 -3.21 12.87
C VAL A 26 -2.82 -2.93 13.71
N SER A 27 -1.81 -3.81 13.64
CA SER A 27 -0.55 -3.61 14.36
C SER A 27 0.21 -2.36 13.92
N LEU A 28 0.12 -2.00 12.63
CA LEU A 28 0.64 -0.74 12.09
C LEU A 28 -0.07 0.47 12.71
N ALA A 29 -1.40 0.43 12.83
CA ALA A 29 -2.17 1.49 13.47
C ALA A 29 -1.79 1.64 14.96
N VAL A 30 -1.61 0.52 15.68
CA VAL A 30 -1.13 0.51 17.07
C VAL A 30 0.24 1.16 17.21
N ALA A 31 1.19 0.81 16.32
CA ALA A 31 2.55 1.38 16.33
C ALA A 31 2.55 2.91 16.11
N HIS A 32 1.52 3.44 15.47
CA HIS A 32 1.34 4.86 15.20
C HIS A 32 0.35 5.56 16.14
N GLU A 33 -0.23 4.83 17.10
CA GLU A 33 -1.24 5.36 18.05
C GLU A 33 -2.46 5.95 17.30
N SER A 34 -2.78 5.39 16.14
CA SER A 34 -3.82 5.85 15.22
C SER A 34 -5.10 5.07 15.44
N ARG A 35 -6.23 5.70 15.18
CA ARG A 35 -7.50 4.98 15.01
C ARG A 35 -7.53 4.32 13.65
N VAL A 36 -8.23 3.20 13.54
CA VAL A 36 -8.28 2.44 12.29
C VAL A 36 -9.72 2.06 11.94
N SER A 37 -10.07 2.31 10.69
CA SER A 37 -11.32 1.93 10.06
C SER A 37 -11.06 0.88 8.99
N ALA A 38 -12.04 0.02 8.70
CA ALA A 38 -11.95 -0.88 7.56
C ALA A 38 -13.13 -0.71 6.62
N ILE A 39 -12.86 -0.82 5.33
CA ILE A 39 -13.88 -0.87 4.28
C ILE A 39 -13.83 -2.21 3.55
N ALA A 40 -14.99 -2.83 3.41
CA ALA A 40 -15.21 -4.03 2.57
C ALA A 40 -16.41 -3.82 1.66
N CYS A 41 -16.41 -4.52 0.52
CA CYS A 41 -17.48 -4.43 -0.46
C CYS A 41 -18.13 -5.79 -0.70
N GLU A 42 -19.46 -5.82 -0.64
CA GLU A 42 -20.25 -6.91 -1.25
C GLU A 42 -20.21 -6.74 -2.78
N VAL A 43 -19.39 -7.54 -3.43
CA VAL A 43 -19.17 -7.41 -4.87
C VAL A 43 -20.35 -8.00 -5.64
N ARG A 44 -20.97 -7.19 -6.49
CA ARG A 44 -22.01 -7.61 -7.43
C ARG A 44 -21.35 -8.13 -8.71
N VAL A 45 -21.51 -9.41 -8.97
CA VAL A 45 -21.08 -10.03 -10.22
C VAL A 45 -22.20 -9.88 -11.25
N ALA A 46 -21.92 -9.23 -12.37
CA ALA A 46 -22.90 -9.09 -13.44
C ALA A 46 -23.11 -10.44 -14.15
N ALA A 47 -24.35 -10.85 -14.34
CA ALA A 47 -24.66 -12.01 -15.16
C ALA A 47 -24.27 -11.73 -16.62
N PRO A 48 -23.62 -12.68 -17.33
CA PRO A 48 -23.33 -12.52 -18.76
C PRO A 48 -24.63 -12.38 -19.56
N ALA A 49 -24.65 -11.40 -20.47
CA ALA A 49 -25.85 -11.03 -21.24
C ALA A 49 -26.27 -12.03 -22.34
N SER A 50 -25.69 -13.24 -22.41
CA SER A 50 -26.03 -14.24 -23.43
C SER A 50 -27.18 -15.12 -23.01
N PRO A 51 -28.35 -15.02 -23.67
CA PRO A 51 -29.54 -15.83 -23.30
C PRO A 51 -29.38 -17.34 -23.57
N ILE A 52 -28.52 -17.74 -24.49
CA ILE A 52 -28.34 -19.15 -24.89
C ILE A 52 -27.38 -19.89 -23.95
N GLY A 53 -26.33 -19.23 -23.46
CA GLY A 53 -25.40 -19.80 -22.47
C GLY A 53 -26.00 -19.90 -21.07
N SER A 54 -26.93 -19.01 -20.72
CA SER A 54 -27.51 -18.92 -19.38
C SER A 54 -28.45 -20.09 -19.05
N ALA A 55 -29.13 -20.69 -20.06
CA ALA A 55 -30.07 -21.79 -19.84
C ALA A 55 -29.37 -23.16 -19.63
N LEU A 56 -28.20 -23.36 -20.26
CA LEU A 56 -27.44 -24.63 -20.17
C LEU A 56 -26.57 -24.74 -18.90
N LEU A 57 -26.13 -23.62 -18.31
CA LEU A 57 -25.17 -23.60 -17.20
C LEU A 57 -25.78 -23.11 -15.88
N ASN A 58 -27.10 -22.94 -15.78
CA ASN A 58 -27.76 -22.38 -14.57
C ASN A 58 -27.04 -21.12 -14.01
N VAL A 59 -26.68 -20.21 -14.93
CA VAL A 59 -25.95 -18.97 -14.62
C VAL A 59 -26.57 -18.16 -13.46
N PRO A 60 -27.90 -18.05 -13.31
CA PRO A 60 -28.50 -17.36 -12.18
C PRO A 60 -28.13 -17.96 -10.83
N ALA A 61 -28.08 -19.29 -10.73
CA ALA A 61 -27.70 -19.96 -9.48
C ALA A 61 -26.18 -19.75 -9.15
N LEU A 62 -25.31 -19.76 -10.17
CA LEU A 62 -23.90 -19.48 -10.01
C LEU A 62 -23.68 -18.03 -9.55
N VAL A 63 -24.35 -17.07 -10.18
CA VAL A 63 -24.27 -15.65 -9.78
C VAL A 63 -24.78 -15.46 -8.34
N ALA A 64 -25.91 -16.08 -7.98
CA ALA A 64 -26.44 -16.02 -6.62
C ALA A 64 -25.47 -16.64 -5.58
N ALA A 65 -24.78 -17.72 -5.94
CA ALA A 65 -23.77 -18.34 -5.08
C ALA A 65 -22.55 -17.43 -4.87
N GLU A 66 -22.05 -16.80 -5.94
CA GLU A 66 -20.91 -15.85 -5.85
C GLU A 66 -21.28 -14.58 -5.06
N LEU A 67 -22.48 -14.04 -5.25
CA LEU A 67 -22.99 -12.91 -4.45
C LEU A 67 -23.04 -13.26 -2.95
N LYS A 68 -23.59 -14.45 -2.63
CA LYS A 68 -23.64 -14.94 -1.24
C LYS A 68 -22.24 -15.14 -0.66
N LYS A 69 -21.31 -15.68 -1.45
CA LYS A 69 -19.91 -15.87 -1.05
C LYS A 69 -19.24 -14.53 -0.74
N SER A 70 -19.40 -13.52 -1.61
CA SER A 70 -18.84 -12.19 -1.41
C SER A 70 -19.44 -11.50 -0.17
N ALA A 71 -20.75 -11.59 0.04
CA ALA A 71 -21.40 -11.01 1.21
C ALA A 71 -20.87 -11.64 2.52
N LEU A 72 -20.81 -12.98 2.58
CA LEU A 72 -20.26 -13.69 3.74
C LEU A 72 -18.78 -13.34 3.97
N ALA A 73 -17.99 -13.23 2.90
CA ALA A 73 -16.59 -12.84 3.00
C ALA A 73 -16.42 -11.42 3.56
N ALA A 74 -17.29 -10.48 3.15
CA ALA A 74 -17.28 -9.12 3.64
C ALA A 74 -17.63 -9.05 5.14
N GLU A 75 -18.71 -9.69 5.55
CA GLU A 75 -19.11 -9.76 6.96
C GLU A 75 -18.02 -10.39 7.84
N GLN A 76 -17.42 -11.49 7.39
CA GLN A 76 -16.36 -12.17 8.12
C GLN A 76 -15.11 -11.30 8.23
N ALA A 77 -14.65 -10.68 7.13
CA ALA A 77 -13.46 -9.83 7.13
C ALA A 77 -13.64 -8.63 8.07
N LEU A 78 -14.78 -7.95 8.01
CA LEU A 78 -15.10 -6.83 8.90
C LEU A 78 -15.22 -7.26 10.36
N SER A 79 -15.83 -8.42 10.63
CA SER A 79 -15.93 -8.96 12.00
C SER A 79 -14.55 -9.32 12.57
N GLU A 80 -13.66 -9.93 11.78
CA GLU A 80 -12.28 -10.24 12.18
C GLU A 80 -11.48 -8.96 12.43
N PHE A 81 -11.60 -7.96 11.54
CA PHE A 81 -10.99 -6.65 11.71
C PHE A 81 -11.48 -5.98 13.00
N GLN A 82 -12.79 -5.87 13.20
CA GLN A 82 -13.36 -5.23 14.37
C GLN A 82 -12.84 -5.85 15.67
N LYS A 83 -12.93 -7.19 15.79
CA LYS A 83 -12.43 -7.92 16.97
C LYS A 83 -10.92 -7.66 17.21
N THR A 84 -10.13 -7.61 16.14
CA THR A 84 -8.69 -7.36 16.26
C THR A 84 -8.41 -5.92 16.66
N ALA A 85 -9.09 -4.94 16.05
CA ALA A 85 -8.90 -3.53 16.36
C ALA A 85 -9.44 -3.14 17.75
N GLU A 86 -10.59 -3.70 18.20
CA GLU A 86 -11.13 -3.51 19.55
C GLU A 86 -10.21 -4.07 20.63
N ARG A 87 -9.67 -5.29 20.42
CA ARG A 87 -8.69 -5.91 21.33
C ARG A 87 -7.43 -5.08 21.51
N ASN A 88 -7.06 -4.30 20.52
CA ASN A 88 -5.89 -3.41 20.53
C ASN A 88 -6.25 -1.95 20.82
N GLU A 89 -7.50 -1.64 21.14
CA GLU A 89 -7.99 -0.30 21.54
C GLU A 89 -7.85 0.80 20.45
N VAL A 90 -7.75 0.40 19.17
CA VAL A 90 -7.58 1.31 18.04
C VAL A 90 -8.78 1.37 17.09
N PHE A 91 -9.84 0.62 17.38
CA PHE A 91 -11.03 0.54 16.53
C PHE A 91 -11.74 1.90 16.38
N GLN A 92 -12.08 2.27 15.14
CA GLN A 92 -12.90 3.43 14.81
C GLN A 92 -14.26 3.01 14.25
N GLU A 93 -14.30 2.38 13.09
CA GLU A 93 -15.52 1.94 12.43
C GLU A 93 -15.29 0.82 11.40
N THR A 94 -16.35 0.16 11.01
CA THR A 94 -16.40 -0.73 9.85
C THR A 94 -17.38 -0.18 8.82
N ILE A 95 -16.99 -0.23 7.55
CA ILE A 95 -17.76 0.28 6.41
C ILE A 95 -18.06 -0.89 5.48
N LEU A 96 -19.34 -1.19 5.30
CA LEU A 96 -19.81 -2.21 4.37
C LEU A 96 -20.55 -1.54 3.23
N GLU A 97 -20.02 -1.68 2.02
CA GLU A 97 -20.59 -1.10 0.81
C GLU A 97 -21.00 -2.17 -0.20
N ARG A 98 -21.76 -1.78 -1.22
CA ARG A 98 -22.18 -2.65 -2.32
C ARG A 98 -21.78 -2.05 -3.64
N CYS A 99 -20.90 -2.73 -4.39
CA CYS A 99 -20.40 -2.23 -5.64
C CYS A 99 -20.16 -3.36 -6.66
N THR A 100 -19.91 -3.00 -7.91
CA THR A 100 -19.29 -3.91 -8.87
C THR A 100 -17.78 -3.89 -8.69
N THR A 101 -17.07 -4.90 -9.19
CA THR A 101 -15.59 -4.93 -9.17
C THR A 101 -14.99 -3.67 -9.78
N SER A 102 -15.59 -3.14 -10.86
CA SER A 102 -15.11 -1.92 -11.53
C SER A 102 -15.33 -0.64 -10.74
N GLN A 103 -16.31 -0.60 -9.85
CA GLN A 103 -16.61 0.57 -9.01
C GLN A 103 -15.82 0.57 -7.69
N PHE A 104 -15.25 -0.57 -7.31
CA PHE A 104 -14.60 -0.72 -6.01
C PHE A 104 -13.47 0.30 -5.75
N PRO A 105 -12.53 0.56 -6.68
CA PRO A 105 -11.48 1.54 -6.44
C PRO A 105 -12.01 2.96 -6.24
N ASP A 106 -12.96 3.41 -7.05
CA ASP A 106 -13.51 4.77 -6.94
C ASP A 106 -14.20 4.95 -5.59
N LEU A 107 -14.95 3.92 -5.15
CA LEU A 107 -15.60 3.92 -3.86
C LEU A 107 -14.59 4.03 -2.70
N VAL A 108 -13.52 3.23 -2.72
CA VAL A 108 -12.48 3.27 -1.67
C VAL A 108 -11.74 4.61 -1.70
N ILE A 109 -11.50 5.19 -2.89
CA ILE A 109 -10.88 6.51 -3.05
C ILE A 109 -11.70 7.60 -2.33
N ASP A 110 -13.02 7.59 -2.44
CA ASP A 110 -13.87 8.59 -1.80
C ASP A 110 -13.74 8.55 -0.27
N TYR A 111 -13.65 7.36 0.33
CA TYR A 111 -13.36 7.21 1.76
C TYR A 111 -11.92 7.58 2.12
N ALA A 112 -10.95 7.20 1.28
CA ALA A 112 -9.53 7.46 1.49
C ALA A 112 -9.19 8.96 1.53
N ARG A 113 -9.92 9.78 0.78
CA ARG A 113 -9.75 11.26 0.79
C ARG A 113 -10.00 11.89 2.15
N LEU A 114 -10.80 11.24 2.97
CA LEU A 114 -11.18 11.69 4.32
C LEU A 114 -10.32 11.06 5.42
N ARG A 115 -9.28 10.33 5.06
CA ARG A 115 -8.36 9.64 5.97
C ARG A 115 -6.93 10.14 5.78
N ASP A 116 -6.07 9.90 6.76
CA ASP A 116 -4.67 10.33 6.67
C ASP A 116 -3.85 9.41 5.78
N MET A 117 -4.20 8.12 5.76
CA MET A 117 -3.49 7.08 5.02
C MET A 117 -4.41 5.89 4.76
N THR A 118 -4.16 5.16 3.67
CA THR A 118 -4.84 3.90 3.38
C THR A 118 -3.86 2.74 3.37
N ILE A 119 -4.21 1.63 4.03
CA ILE A 119 -3.46 0.37 3.99
C ILE A 119 -4.17 -0.57 3.01
N VAL A 120 -3.40 -1.12 2.07
CA VAL A 120 -3.86 -2.11 1.09
C VAL A 120 -3.06 -3.40 1.29
N PRO A 121 -3.64 -4.44 1.90
CA PRO A 121 -3.03 -5.76 1.93
C PRO A 121 -2.86 -6.31 0.50
N MET A 122 -1.65 -6.76 0.15
CA MET A 122 -1.29 -7.23 -1.19
C MET A 122 -0.99 -8.72 -1.17
N PRO A 123 -1.84 -9.58 -1.75
CA PRO A 123 -1.53 -10.99 -1.90
C PRO A 123 -0.39 -11.21 -2.92
N ASP A 124 0.24 -12.38 -2.89
CA ASP A 124 1.36 -12.73 -3.79
C ASP A 124 0.93 -12.91 -5.27
N THR A 125 -0.33 -12.73 -5.60
CA THR A 125 -0.89 -12.90 -6.95
C THR A 125 -1.22 -11.57 -7.61
N ASP A 126 -1.23 -11.52 -8.94
CA ASP A 126 -1.63 -10.30 -9.70
C ASP A 126 -3.16 -10.14 -9.63
N THR A 127 -3.63 -9.16 -8.89
CA THR A 127 -4.98 -9.12 -8.35
C THR A 127 -5.63 -7.74 -8.43
N VAL A 128 -6.90 -7.71 -7.98
CA VAL A 128 -7.71 -6.50 -7.81
C VAL A 128 -7.04 -5.49 -6.87
N GLU A 129 -6.29 -5.97 -5.88
CA GLU A 129 -5.61 -5.13 -4.89
C GLU A 129 -4.51 -4.25 -5.51
N ARG A 130 -3.82 -4.77 -6.53
CA ARG A 130 -2.83 -3.96 -7.25
C ARG A 130 -3.50 -2.82 -7.99
N TRP A 131 -4.58 -3.09 -8.72
CA TRP A 131 -5.36 -2.05 -9.40
C TRP A 131 -5.93 -1.04 -8.39
N LEU A 132 -6.43 -1.51 -7.24
CA LEU A 132 -6.89 -0.66 -6.16
C LEU A 132 -5.76 0.24 -5.63
N ALA A 133 -4.58 -0.33 -5.33
CA ALA A 133 -3.43 0.44 -4.85
C ALA A 133 -3.00 1.51 -5.86
N GLU A 134 -2.92 1.16 -7.14
CA GLU A 134 -2.65 2.11 -8.22
C GLU A 134 -3.69 3.24 -8.25
N SER A 135 -4.97 2.90 -8.20
CA SER A 135 -6.07 3.88 -8.22
C SER A 135 -6.05 4.80 -7.00
N LEU A 136 -5.77 4.27 -5.82
CA LEU A 136 -5.64 5.05 -4.57
C LEU A 136 -4.47 6.03 -4.62
N ILE A 137 -3.31 5.60 -5.10
CA ILE A 137 -2.11 6.44 -5.22
C ILE A 137 -2.40 7.66 -6.09
N PHE A 138 -3.14 7.50 -7.20
CA PHE A 138 -3.46 8.61 -8.11
C PHE A 138 -4.70 9.41 -7.70
N GLY A 139 -5.70 8.75 -7.13
CA GLY A 139 -7.05 9.33 -6.97
C GLY A 139 -7.33 9.91 -5.59
N SER A 140 -6.68 9.42 -4.54
CA SER A 140 -7.01 9.83 -3.17
C SER A 140 -6.36 11.16 -2.75
N GLY A 141 -5.18 11.49 -3.28
CA GLY A 141 -4.36 12.62 -2.80
C GLY A 141 -3.79 12.38 -1.41
N ARG A 142 -3.85 11.14 -0.92
CA ARG A 142 -3.34 10.69 0.38
C ARG A 142 -2.32 9.57 0.20
N PRO A 143 -1.37 9.40 1.13
CA PRO A 143 -0.42 8.30 1.06
C PRO A 143 -1.12 6.95 1.23
N SER A 144 -0.50 5.92 0.67
CA SER A 144 -0.93 4.54 0.83
C SER A 144 0.23 3.66 1.27
N ILE A 145 -0.05 2.65 2.12
CA ILE A 145 0.88 1.57 2.40
C ILE A 145 0.35 0.30 1.72
N VAL A 146 1.17 -0.32 0.88
CA VAL A 146 0.94 -1.69 0.43
C VAL A 146 1.62 -2.65 1.40
N LEU A 147 0.85 -3.59 1.95
CA LEU A 147 1.33 -4.59 2.90
C LEU A 147 1.49 -5.93 2.20
N PRO A 148 2.69 -6.56 2.21
CA PRO A 148 2.83 -7.91 1.69
C PRO A 148 1.99 -8.90 2.53
N ASP A 149 1.29 -9.82 1.87
CA ASP A 149 0.47 -10.86 2.52
C ASP A 149 1.36 -12.00 3.08
N ARG A 150 2.44 -11.65 3.76
CA ARG A 150 3.33 -12.57 4.45
C ARG A 150 3.40 -12.18 5.90
N PRO A 151 3.20 -13.13 6.83
CA PRO A 151 3.40 -12.85 8.25
C PRO A 151 4.85 -12.37 8.45
N ARG A 152 5.05 -11.08 8.61
CA ARG A 152 6.38 -10.51 8.84
C ARG A 152 6.65 -10.33 10.33
N TRP A 153 5.61 -10.02 11.07
CA TRP A 153 5.74 -9.72 12.47
C TRP A 153 5.13 -10.81 13.33
N SER A 154 5.98 -11.55 14.03
CA SER A 154 5.55 -12.52 15.08
C SER A 154 5.14 -11.83 16.38
N LYS A 155 5.37 -10.51 16.48
CA LYS A 155 5.10 -9.62 17.64
C LYS A 155 4.72 -8.24 17.12
N ALA A 156 4.51 -7.28 18.04
CA ALA A 156 4.16 -5.90 17.68
C ALA A 156 5.07 -5.34 16.58
N VAL A 157 4.46 -4.65 15.61
CA VAL A 157 5.17 -4.01 14.49
C VAL A 157 6.16 -2.98 15.06
N ALA A 158 7.43 -3.18 14.78
CA ALA A 158 8.45 -2.16 14.96
C ALA A 158 8.94 -1.74 13.56
N LEU A 159 8.78 -0.47 13.22
CA LEU A 159 9.35 0.12 12.00
C LEU A 159 10.68 0.80 12.36
N ASP A 160 11.63 -0.03 12.85
CA ASP A 160 12.90 0.46 13.38
C ASP A 160 13.85 0.93 12.28
N ILE A 161 13.83 0.24 11.13
CA ILE A 161 14.72 0.51 10.00
C ILE A 161 13.87 0.91 8.78
N ALA A 162 14.03 2.15 8.35
CA ALA A 162 13.35 2.67 7.16
C ALA A 162 14.35 2.92 6.03
N VAL A 163 14.00 2.51 4.81
CA VAL A 163 14.70 2.89 3.59
C VAL A 163 13.86 3.93 2.84
N VAL A 164 14.46 5.04 2.47
CA VAL A 164 13.86 6.09 1.64
C VAL A 164 14.50 6.06 0.26
N ALA A 165 13.77 5.63 -0.77
CA ALA A 165 14.23 5.69 -2.15
C ALA A 165 14.11 7.14 -2.66
N TRP A 166 15.25 7.74 -3.00
CA TRP A 166 15.36 9.15 -3.35
C TRP A 166 15.91 9.37 -4.75
N ASP A 167 15.12 10.01 -5.61
CA ASP A 167 15.45 10.33 -7.00
C ASP A 167 15.30 11.81 -7.36
N PHE A 168 15.15 12.70 -6.38
CA PHE A 168 14.86 14.13 -6.55
C PHE A 168 13.55 14.47 -7.27
N SER A 169 12.66 13.52 -7.48
CA SER A 169 11.35 13.79 -8.05
C SER A 169 10.44 14.52 -7.06
N ARG A 170 9.42 15.17 -7.61
CA ARG A 170 8.33 15.75 -6.81
C ARG A 170 7.65 14.69 -5.94
N GLN A 171 7.47 13.51 -6.51
CA GLN A 171 6.81 12.39 -5.84
C GLN A 171 7.65 11.85 -4.68
N ALA A 172 8.96 11.70 -4.85
CA ALA A 172 9.85 11.33 -3.75
C ALA A 172 9.82 12.37 -2.63
N SER A 173 9.85 13.67 -2.99
CA SER A 173 9.73 14.77 -2.02
C SER A 173 8.40 14.72 -1.27
N ARG A 174 7.30 14.44 -1.97
CA ARG A 174 5.98 14.28 -1.36
C ARG A 174 5.94 13.08 -0.43
N ALA A 175 6.45 11.92 -0.86
CA ALA A 175 6.49 10.70 -0.06
C ALA A 175 7.29 10.90 1.25
N VAL A 176 8.44 11.58 1.18
CA VAL A 176 9.23 11.92 2.37
C VAL A 176 8.42 12.81 3.33
N ALA A 177 7.76 13.86 2.81
CA ALA A 177 6.98 14.77 3.64
C ALA A 177 5.80 14.05 4.34
N ASP A 178 5.08 13.21 3.61
CA ASP A 178 3.95 12.45 4.14
C ASP A 178 4.40 11.33 5.10
N ALA A 179 5.61 10.75 4.90
CA ALA A 179 6.15 9.69 5.74
C ALA A 179 6.85 10.20 7.01
N LEU A 180 6.99 11.51 7.23
CA LEU A 180 7.67 12.05 8.42
C LEU A 180 7.19 11.44 9.75
N PRO A 181 5.89 11.16 9.97
CA PRO A 181 5.44 10.52 11.20
C PRO A 181 6.03 9.12 11.42
N ILE A 182 6.18 8.34 10.35
CA ILE A 182 6.81 7.01 10.38
C ILE A 182 8.32 7.16 10.58
N LEU A 183 8.97 7.98 9.77
CA LEU A 183 10.43 8.17 9.77
C LEU A 183 10.95 8.68 11.11
N LYS A 184 10.17 9.51 11.83
CA LYS A 184 10.53 10.01 13.17
C LYS A 184 10.50 8.93 14.25
N LYS A 185 9.74 7.87 14.07
CA LYS A 185 9.69 6.72 15.00
C LYS A 185 10.75 5.68 14.69
N ALA A 186 11.32 5.69 13.49
CA ALA A 186 12.39 4.78 13.10
C ALA A 186 13.67 5.05 13.90
N LYS A 187 14.39 3.99 14.27
CA LYS A 187 15.70 4.09 14.92
C LYS A 187 16.77 4.53 13.95
N GLN A 188 16.64 4.11 12.67
CA GLN A 188 17.58 4.47 11.61
C GLN A 188 16.87 4.63 10.27
N VAL A 189 17.27 5.66 9.52
CA VAL A 189 16.75 5.96 8.18
C VAL A 189 17.87 5.90 7.17
N PHE A 190 17.77 5.01 6.19
CA PHE A 190 18.69 4.91 5.06
C PHE A 190 18.13 5.70 3.88
N VAL A 191 18.84 6.72 3.43
CA VAL A 191 18.52 7.45 2.19
C VAL A 191 19.25 6.76 1.05
N LEU A 192 18.52 6.05 0.21
CA LEU A 192 19.02 5.33 -0.95
C LEU A 192 18.89 6.17 -2.21
N THR A 193 20.02 6.46 -2.87
CA THR A 193 20.09 7.04 -4.20
C THR A 193 20.70 6.01 -5.15
N VAL A 194 19.97 5.69 -6.24
CA VAL A 194 20.48 4.76 -7.27
C VAL A 194 21.12 5.57 -8.37
N THR A 195 22.40 5.31 -8.63
CA THR A 195 23.19 5.99 -9.68
C THR A 195 23.24 5.15 -10.95
N ASN A 196 23.61 5.79 -12.08
CA ASN A 196 23.71 5.17 -13.40
C ASN A 196 22.40 4.53 -13.95
N GLU A 197 21.25 4.76 -13.31
CA GLU A 197 19.93 4.48 -13.90
C GLU A 197 19.50 5.64 -14.80
N LYS A 198 19.74 6.87 -14.35
CA LYS A 198 19.41 8.13 -15.04
C LYS A 198 20.48 9.17 -14.78
N VAL A 199 20.69 10.06 -15.74
CA VAL A 199 21.53 11.23 -15.55
C VAL A 199 20.80 12.18 -14.59
N LEU A 200 21.18 12.17 -13.31
CA LEU A 200 20.73 13.17 -12.37
C LEU A 200 21.34 14.52 -12.78
N SER A 201 20.52 15.42 -13.34
CA SER A 201 20.98 16.74 -13.75
C SER A 201 21.41 17.55 -12.52
N GLY A 202 22.67 18.01 -12.51
CA GLY A 202 23.15 19.03 -11.58
C GLY A 202 23.96 18.55 -10.39
N GLY A 203 24.53 17.32 -10.40
CA GLY A 203 25.43 16.84 -9.32
C GLY A 203 24.80 16.79 -7.93
N ARG A 204 23.48 16.69 -7.86
CA ARG A 204 22.73 16.60 -6.59
C ARG A 204 22.89 15.21 -6.01
N SER A 205 23.18 15.12 -4.72
CA SER A 205 23.29 13.87 -3.99
C SER A 205 22.17 13.73 -2.94
N GLY A 206 21.96 12.54 -2.41
CA GLY A 206 21.04 12.33 -1.29
C GLY A 206 21.42 13.08 0.00
N ALA A 207 22.59 13.73 0.03
CA ALA A 207 23.12 14.43 1.21
C ALA A 207 22.21 15.59 1.66
N GLU A 208 21.57 16.30 0.74
CA GLU A 208 20.63 17.38 1.09
C GLU A 208 19.40 16.83 1.79
N LEU A 209 18.87 15.67 1.33
CA LEU A 209 17.78 14.99 2.02
C LEU A 209 18.24 14.48 3.39
N ALA A 210 19.42 13.88 3.49
CA ALA A 210 19.96 13.42 4.77
C ALA A 210 20.06 14.57 5.78
N LYS A 211 20.55 15.74 5.37
CA LYS A 211 20.57 16.95 6.21
C LYS A 211 19.18 17.42 6.61
N TYR A 212 18.21 17.35 5.69
CA TYR A 212 16.83 17.71 5.98
C TYR A 212 16.23 16.78 7.06
N LEU A 213 16.37 15.47 6.91
CA LEU A 213 15.88 14.49 7.87
C LEU A 213 16.59 14.59 9.23
N ALA A 214 17.91 14.81 9.23
CA ALA A 214 18.68 15.03 10.46
C ALA A 214 18.19 16.26 11.25
N ARG A 215 17.76 17.35 10.57
CA ARG A 215 17.13 18.50 11.23
C ARG A 215 15.80 18.16 11.89
N HIS A 216 15.14 17.09 11.48
CA HIS A 216 13.94 16.54 12.12
C HIS A 216 14.27 15.56 13.25
N GLY A 217 15.55 15.39 13.60
CA GLY A 217 16.02 14.57 14.72
C GLY A 217 16.21 13.10 14.39
N MET A 218 16.28 12.73 13.12
CA MET A 218 16.45 11.34 12.68
C MET A 218 17.93 10.95 12.58
N ASP A 219 18.24 9.68 12.89
CA ASP A 219 19.54 9.08 12.58
C ASP A 219 19.54 8.63 11.12
N VAL A 220 20.37 9.25 10.30
CA VAL A 220 20.33 9.10 8.83
C VAL A 220 21.65 8.60 8.29
N VAL A 221 21.58 7.55 7.50
CA VAL A 221 22.70 7.00 6.72
C VAL A 221 22.42 7.23 5.22
N LEU A 222 23.41 7.71 4.51
CA LEU A 222 23.35 7.90 3.07
C LEU A 222 23.94 6.69 2.35
N ASP A 223 23.14 6.07 1.48
CA ASP A 223 23.58 4.98 0.62
C ASP A 223 23.45 5.38 -0.86
N GLU A 224 24.56 5.23 -1.57
CA GLU A 224 24.60 5.39 -3.03
C GLU A 224 24.92 4.03 -3.66
N VAL A 225 24.02 3.54 -4.52
CA VAL A 225 24.13 2.23 -5.16
C VAL A 225 24.12 2.40 -6.68
N ASP A 226 25.14 1.86 -7.33
CA ASP A 226 25.17 1.78 -8.80
C ASP A 226 24.16 0.73 -9.28
N ALA A 227 23.26 1.12 -10.18
CA ALA A 227 22.32 0.18 -10.80
C ALA A 227 23.06 -0.94 -11.55
N ALA A 228 24.24 -0.66 -12.13
CA ALA A 228 25.05 -1.64 -12.88
C ALA A 228 24.22 -2.38 -13.95
N GLY A 229 23.31 -1.68 -14.60
CA GLY A 229 22.40 -2.26 -15.61
C GLY A 229 21.25 -3.11 -15.07
N ARG A 230 21.10 -3.22 -13.74
CA ARG A 230 19.97 -3.91 -13.09
C ARG A 230 18.70 -3.05 -13.15
N ASP A 231 17.56 -3.73 -13.18
CA ASP A 231 16.28 -3.09 -12.99
C ASP A 231 16.18 -2.45 -11.59
N ILE A 232 15.58 -1.27 -11.52
CA ILE A 232 15.46 -0.48 -10.28
C ILE A 232 14.72 -1.23 -9.16
N GLY A 233 13.69 -2.01 -9.50
CA GLY A 233 12.96 -2.84 -8.53
C GLY A 233 13.90 -3.85 -7.86
N THR A 234 14.74 -4.53 -8.63
CA THR A 234 15.75 -5.46 -8.13
C THR A 234 16.77 -4.77 -7.21
N VAL A 235 17.18 -3.54 -7.54
CA VAL A 235 18.09 -2.77 -6.68
C VAL A 235 17.43 -2.43 -5.35
N LEU A 236 16.18 -1.97 -5.38
CA LEU A 236 15.41 -1.64 -4.18
C LEU A 236 15.18 -2.88 -3.29
N GLU A 237 14.75 -4.00 -3.87
CA GLU A 237 14.57 -5.27 -3.15
C GLU A 237 15.87 -5.73 -2.47
N SER A 238 16.97 -5.72 -3.22
CA SER A 238 18.29 -6.12 -2.70
C SER A 238 18.74 -5.21 -1.57
N HIS A 239 18.48 -3.90 -1.67
CA HIS A 239 18.90 -2.95 -0.66
C HIS A 239 18.05 -3.04 0.61
N VAL A 240 16.73 -3.19 0.47
CA VAL A 240 15.81 -3.46 1.59
C VAL A 240 16.24 -4.72 2.36
N ALA A 241 16.59 -5.78 1.63
CA ALA A 241 17.08 -7.02 2.24
C ALA A 241 18.46 -6.83 2.91
N LEU A 242 19.40 -6.10 2.28
CA LEU A 242 20.73 -5.80 2.81
C LEU A 242 20.67 -5.06 4.15
N ARG A 243 19.73 -4.13 4.29
CA ARG A 243 19.55 -3.30 5.49
C ARG A 243 18.60 -3.93 6.51
N ASP A 244 18.02 -5.09 6.21
CA ASP A 244 16.95 -5.72 7.01
C ASP A 244 15.83 -4.69 7.33
N ALA A 245 15.45 -3.92 6.31
CA ALA A 245 14.54 -2.80 6.49
C ALA A 245 13.11 -3.28 6.80
N ASP A 246 12.43 -2.53 7.67
CA ASP A 246 11.05 -2.80 8.06
C ASP A 246 10.04 -2.12 7.14
N ILE A 247 10.45 -1.03 6.48
CA ILE A 247 9.61 -0.26 5.57
C ILE A 247 10.44 0.38 4.46
N LEU A 248 9.87 0.42 3.26
CA LEU A 248 10.37 1.22 2.14
C LEU A 248 9.45 2.43 1.90
N VAL A 249 10.02 3.63 1.88
CA VAL A 249 9.33 4.88 1.53
C VAL A 249 9.77 5.31 0.14
N MET A 250 8.83 5.51 -0.78
CA MET A 250 9.15 5.95 -2.13
C MET A 250 8.04 6.79 -2.76
N GLY A 251 8.43 7.69 -3.66
CA GLY A 251 7.49 8.35 -4.55
C GLY A 251 6.93 7.38 -5.58
N ALA A 252 5.66 7.51 -5.87
CA ALA A 252 5.01 6.72 -6.91
C ALA A 252 4.97 7.48 -8.23
N TYR A 253 5.33 6.82 -9.33
CA TYR A 253 5.13 7.32 -10.71
C TYR A 253 5.85 8.64 -11.07
N GLY A 254 7.14 8.77 -10.73
CA GLY A 254 7.95 9.98 -10.96
C GLY A 254 8.17 10.40 -12.42
N HIS A 255 7.78 9.63 -13.42
CA HIS A 255 8.24 9.77 -14.81
C HIS A 255 7.19 9.67 -15.91
N SER A 256 6.04 10.34 -15.82
CA SER A 256 5.25 10.57 -17.03
C SER A 256 4.81 12.03 -17.17
N ARG A 257 5.50 12.79 -18.03
CA ARG A 257 4.99 14.05 -18.58
C ARG A 257 3.97 13.83 -19.73
N PHE A 258 3.63 12.59 -20.06
CA PHE A 258 2.68 12.24 -21.12
C PHE A 258 1.50 11.46 -20.58
N ARG A 259 0.34 11.77 -21.09
CA ARG A 259 -1.03 11.35 -20.76
C ARG A 259 -1.35 9.84 -20.85
N GLU A 260 -0.36 8.98 -20.99
CA GLU A 260 -0.56 7.54 -20.99
C GLU A 260 0.09 6.98 -19.72
N PHE A 261 -0.68 6.23 -18.94
CA PHE A 261 -0.30 5.58 -17.69
C PHE A 261 0.86 4.59 -17.90
N VAL A 262 2.08 5.11 -18.12
CA VAL A 262 3.27 4.26 -18.10
C VAL A 262 3.73 4.13 -16.65
N LEU A 263 3.42 3.00 -16.04
CA LEU A 263 3.92 2.63 -14.71
C LEU A 263 5.45 2.73 -14.71
N GLY A 264 6.01 3.55 -13.81
CA GLY A 264 7.45 3.55 -13.56
C GLY A 264 7.90 2.16 -13.09
N GLY A 265 9.02 1.65 -13.61
CA GLY A 265 9.50 0.29 -13.31
C GLY A 265 9.56 0.00 -11.82
N ALA A 266 10.09 0.94 -11.02
CA ALA A 266 10.17 0.81 -9.56
C ALA A 266 8.81 0.60 -8.88
N THR A 267 7.83 1.47 -9.17
CA THR A 267 6.48 1.36 -8.56
C THR A 267 5.81 0.06 -8.97
N ARG A 268 5.93 -0.32 -10.24
CA ARG A 268 5.37 -1.57 -10.75
C ARG A 268 5.93 -2.80 -10.04
N SER A 269 7.26 -2.86 -9.84
CA SER A 269 7.90 -3.96 -9.12
C SER A 269 7.42 -4.03 -7.68
N MET A 270 7.38 -2.90 -6.98
CA MET A 270 6.96 -2.83 -5.58
C MET A 270 5.48 -3.16 -5.38
N LEU A 271 4.61 -2.81 -6.33
CA LEU A 271 3.19 -3.21 -6.28
C LEU A 271 2.97 -4.67 -6.68
N ALA A 272 3.79 -5.22 -7.57
CA ALA A 272 3.67 -6.62 -7.97
C ALA A 272 4.11 -7.57 -6.84
N ARG A 273 5.17 -7.21 -6.11
CA ARG A 273 5.74 -8.04 -5.04
C ARG A 273 6.45 -7.16 -4.01
N PRO A 274 5.71 -6.55 -3.08
CA PRO A 274 6.33 -5.74 -2.05
C PRO A 274 7.24 -6.60 -1.16
N PRO A 275 8.56 -6.27 -1.04
CA PRO A 275 9.47 -7.05 -0.20
C PRO A 275 9.22 -6.82 1.29
N VAL A 276 8.74 -5.66 1.63
CA VAL A 276 8.37 -5.14 2.96
C VAL A 276 7.15 -4.25 2.78
N PRO A 277 6.51 -3.74 3.84
CA PRO A 277 5.57 -2.63 3.70
C PRO A 277 6.17 -1.50 2.87
N VAL A 278 5.43 -1.04 1.85
CA VAL A 278 5.88 0.05 0.99
C VAL A 278 4.96 1.24 1.13
N PHE A 279 5.50 2.33 1.65
CA PHE A 279 4.80 3.61 1.74
C PHE A 279 4.95 4.38 0.42
N LEU A 280 3.83 4.75 -0.16
CA LEU A 280 3.74 5.37 -1.48
C LEU A 280 2.94 6.67 -1.42
N SER A 281 3.48 7.73 -2.06
CA SER A 281 2.76 8.99 -2.26
C SER A 281 3.07 9.56 -3.64
N HIS A 282 2.13 10.36 -4.19
CA HIS A 282 2.22 10.91 -5.55
C HIS A 282 2.07 12.43 -5.57
#